data_31fd2562d0c57e1c950bc337c03882b6
#
_entry.id   31fd2562d0c57e1c950bc337c03882b6
#
_cell.length_a   1.000
_cell.length_b   1.000
_cell.length_c   1.000
_cell.angle_alpha   90.00
_cell.angle_beta   90.00
_cell.angle_gamma   90.00
#
_symmetry.space_group_name_H-M   'P 1'
#
loop_
_entity.id
_entity.type
_entity.pdbx_description
1 polymer ?
#
loop_
_entity_poly.entity_id
_entity_poly.type
_entity_poly.pdbx_seq_one_letter_code
_entity_poly.pdbx_strand_id
1 'polypeptide(L)'
;MENLGRKRIFVDQSRCLGCKTCELRCAVERSSLSKSLMEAVQEEILPRPRVYVEWDGENPAPIQCRHCEDAPCLEICSTGAMQRDEKSGCVFVDGNKCISCWMCVMVCPYGVIAPAWEKHSADKCDQCFQMAEPVCVAACPTGALQEISPEDYAILLKQKRQFGLTYVNKDL
;
A
#
# COMPACT_ATOMS: atom_id res chain seq x y z
N MET A 1 -21.72 7.26 -9.38
CA MET A 1 -21.96 6.10 -8.48
C MET A 1 -21.35 4.82 -9.08
N GLU A 2 -19.99 4.80 -9.25
CA GLU A 2 -19.29 3.68 -9.94
C GLU A 2 -18.17 3.05 -9.09
N ASN A 3 -18.23 3.16 -7.77
CA ASN A 3 -17.20 2.61 -6.86
C ASN A 3 -17.58 1.25 -6.23
N LEU A 4 -18.69 0.68 -6.60
CA LEU A 4 -19.14 -0.62 -6.12
C LEU A 4 -18.21 -1.72 -6.62
N GLY A 5 -17.52 -2.37 -5.71
CA GLY A 5 -16.65 -3.52 -5.98
C GLY A 5 -15.15 -3.25 -6.10
N ARG A 6 -14.68 -1.99 -6.01
CA ARG A 6 -13.24 -1.71 -6.01
C ARG A 6 -12.60 -2.20 -4.72
N LYS A 7 -11.78 -3.22 -4.81
CA LYS A 7 -11.05 -3.75 -3.66
C LYS A 7 -9.97 -2.80 -3.16
N ARG A 8 -9.76 -2.80 -1.85
CA ARG A 8 -8.68 -2.06 -1.18
C ARG A 8 -7.98 -2.95 -0.18
N ILE A 9 -6.73 -2.62 0.12
CA ILE A 9 -5.99 -3.32 1.17
C ILE A 9 -6.41 -2.71 2.51
N PHE A 10 -7.11 -3.50 3.31
CA PHE A 10 -7.45 -3.19 4.68
C PHE A 10 -6.45 -3.80 5.64
N VAL A 11 -6.25 -3.14 6.78
CA VAL A 11 -5.33 -3.57 7.82
C VAL A 11 -6.12 -3.92 9.08
N ASP A 12 -5.99 -5.17 9.51
CA ASP A 12 -6.40 -5.61 10.84
C ASP A 12 -5.19 -5.56 11.76
N GLN A 13 -5.00 -4.43 12.44
CA GLN A 13 -3.84 -4.19 13.30
C GLN A 13 -3.74 -5.24 14.42
N SER A 14 -4.87 -5.72 14.95
CA SER A 14 -4.89 -6.72 16.03
C SER A 14 -4.24 -8.05 15.64
N ARG A 15 -4.09 -8.31 14.35
CA ARG A 15 -3.46 -9.51 13.79
C ARG A 15 -2.03 -9.27 13.31
N CYS A 16 -1.56 -8.02 13.31
CA CYS A 16 -0.22 -7.71 12.86
C CYS A 16 0.81 -8.11 13.92
N LEU A 17 1.81 -8.88 13.52
CA LEU A 17 2.92 -9.31 14.38
C LEU A 17 4.17 -8.43 14.23
N GLY A 18 4.14 -7.42 13.38
CA GLY A 18 5.33 -6.62 13.08
C GLY A 18 6.45 -7.38 12.35
N CYS A 19 6.16 -8.54 11.77
CA CYS A 19 7.17 -9.44 11.19
C CYS A 19 7.85 -8.94 9.92
N LYS A 20 7.36 -7.85 9.32
CA LYS A 20 7.88 -7.20 8.10
C LYS A 20 7.92 -8.08 6.84
N THR A 21 7.28 -9.26 6.85
CA THR A 21 7.21 -10.13 5.66
C THR A 21 6.56 -9.42 4.48
N CYS A 22 5.56 -8.56 4.72
CA CYS A 22 4.93 -7.74 3.68
C CYS A 22 5.90 -6.74 3.05
N GLU A 23 6.77 -6.09 3.84
CA GLU A 23 7.82 -5.19 3.33
C GLU A 23 8.80 -5.96 2.46
N LEU A 24 9.33 -7.07 2.99
CA LEU A 24 10.30 -7.89 2.28
C LEU A 24 9.75 -8.40 0.95
N ARG A 25 8.53 -8.95 0.96
CA ARG A 25 7.91 -9.46 -0.26
C ARG A 25 7.60 -8.36 -1.27
N CYS A 26 7.18 -7.19 -0.79
CA CYS A 26 6.98 -6.02 -1.66
C CYS A 26 8.28 -5.55 -2.30
N ALA A 27 9.38 -5.50 -1.54
CA ALA A 27 10.71 -5.14 -2.08
C ALA A 27 11.17 -6.15 -3.15
N VAL A 28 11.11 -7.44 -2.84
CA VAL A 28 11.48 -8.51 -3.80
C VAL A 28 10.67 -8.43 -5.09
N GLU A 29 9.38 -8.11 -5.01
CA GLU A 29 8.55 -7.91 -6.20
C GLU A 29 9.00 -6.72 -7.08
N ARG A 30 9.71 -5.76 -6.50
CA ARG A 30 10.25 -4.58 -7.20
C ARG A 30 11.67 -4.80 -7.73
N SER A 31 12.26 -5.97 -7.46
CA SER A 31 13.57 -6.34 -7.98
C SER A 31 13.62 -6.26 -9.52
N SER A 32 14.70 -5.72 -10.03
CA SER A 32 15.00 -5.63 -11.46
C SER A 32 15.59 -6.92 -12.02
N LEU A 33 16.27 -7.70 -11.16
CA LEU A 33 16.93 -8.97 -11.55
C LEU A 33 15.91 -10.10 -11.60
N SER A 34 15.23 -10.37 -10.50
CA SER A 34 14.21 -11.41 -10.45
C SER A 34 13.30 -11.26 -9.25
N LYS A 35 12.27 -12.10 -9.13
CA LYS A 35 11.36 -12.13 -7.97
C LYS A 35 11.86 -13.07 -6.87
N SER A 36 13.16 -13.31 -6.83
CA SER A 36 13.86 -14.10 -5.81
C SER A 36 14.57 -13.21 -4.81
N LEU A 37 14.47 -13.54 -3.51
CA LEU A 37 15.18 -12.81 -2.46
C LEU A 37 16.71 -12.84 -2.66
N MET A 38 17.24 -14.01 -3.07
CA MET A 38 18.68 -14.20 -3.25
C MET A 38 19.26 -13.30 -4.33
N GLU A 39 18.50 -13.00 -5.37
CA GLU A 39 18.93 -12.11 -6.44
C GLU A 39 18.63 -10.64 -6.10
N ALA A 40 17.49 -10.37 -5.48
CA ALA A 40 17.15 -9.02 -5.07
C ALA A 40 18.17 -8.37 -4.12
N VAL A 41 18.82 -9.17 -3.26
CA VAL A 41 19.88 -8.67 -2.35
C VAL A 41 21.24 -8.46 -3.05
N GLN A 42 21.37 -8.88 -4.31
CA GLN A 42 22.58 -8.68 -5.12
C GLN A 42 22.50 -7.40 -5.98
N GLU A 43 21.35 -6.72 -5.98
CA GLU A 43 21.23 -5.46 -6.70
C GLU A 43 22.12 -4.38 -6.07
N GLU A 44 22.80 -3.60 -6.89
CA GLU A 44 23.60 -2.45 -6.44
C GLU A 44 22.76 -1.45 -5.64
N ILE A 45 21.52 -1.24 -6.09
CA ILE A 45 20.52 -0.45 -5.39
C ILE A 45 19.41 -1.39 -4.96
N LEU A 46 19.34 -1.67 -3.67
CA LEU A 46 18.34 -2.57 -3.12
C LEU A 46 16.91 -2.13 -3.45
N PRO A 47 16.04 -3.04 -3.89
CA PRO A 47 14.65 -2.71 -4.17
C PRO A 47 13.93 -2.27 -2.90
N ARG A 48 13.15 -1.18 -3.00
CA ARG A 48 12.43 -0.61 -1.85
C ARG A 48 11.00 -1.14 -1.77
N PRO A 49 10.52 -1.43 -0.56
CA PRO A 49 9.10 -1.74 -0.36
C PRO A 49 8.24 -0.49 -0.57
N ARG A 50 6.95 -0.70 -0.82
CA ARG A 50 5.92 0.35 -0.88
C ARG A 50 4.85 0.17 0.20
N VAL A 51 5.11 -0.70 1.15
CA VAL A 51 4.39 -0.89 2.41
C VAL A 51 5.44 -0.86 3.51
N TYR A 52 5.13 -0.22 4.64
CA TYR A 52 6.04 -0.03 5.76
C TYR A 52 5.33 -0.44 7.04
N VAL A 53 5.98 -1.22 7.89
CA VAL A 53 5.44 -1.58 9.20
C VAL A 53 5.97 -0.60 10.23
N GLU A 54 5.08 0.26 10.68
CA GLU A 54 5.36 1.27 11.70
C GLU A 54 4.79 0.84 13.05
N TRP A 55 5.30 1.42 14.12
CA TRP A 55 4.88 1.15 15.49
C TRP A 55 4.31 2.42 16.11
N ASP A 56 3.12 2.34 16.70
CA ASP A 56 2.50 3.44 17.44
C ASP A 56 2.91 3.47 18.93
N GLY A 57 4.01 2.78 19.28
CA GLY A 57 4.53 2.56 20.61
C GLY A 57 4.37 1.10 21.04
N GLU A 58 3.20 0.52 20.92
CA GLU A 58 2.94 -0.87 21.35
C GLU A 58 2.52 -1.78 20.19
N ASN A 59 1.82 -1.24 19.21
CA ASN A 59 1.21 -2.05 18.17
C ASN A 59 1.82 -1.78 16.80
N PRO A 60 2.26 -2.82 16.07
CA PRO A 60 2.71 -2.68 14.71
C PRO A 60 1.53 -2.51 13.74
N ALA A 61 1.70 -1.68 12.73
CA ALA A 61 0.72 -1.53 11.65
C ALA A 61 1.40 -1.35 10.31
N PRO A 62 1.04 -2.13 9.29
CA PRO A 62 1.50 -1.88 7.93
C PRO A 62 0.79 -0.65 7.35
N ILE A 63 1.60 0.27 6.84
CA ILE A 63 1.16 1.51 6.21
C ILE A 63 1.53 1.47 4.72
N GLN A 64 0.54 1.71 3.86
CA GLN A 64 0.71 1.78 2.41
C GLN A 64 -0.25 2.82 1.82
N CYS A 65 -0.14 3.07 0.52
CA CYS A 65 -1.03 3.99 -0.16
C CYS A 65 -2.51 3.58 0.00
N ARG A 66 -3.37 4.54 0.34
CA ARG A 66 -4.82 4.35 0.50
C ARG A 66 -5.59 4.47 -0.81
N HIS A 67 -4.93 4.88 -1.91
CA HIS A 67 -5.57 5.14 -3.19
C HIS A 67 -6.82 6.01 -3.05
N CYS A 68 -6.66 7.13 -2.32
CA CYS A 68 -7.73 8.06 -1.97
C CYS A 68 -8.61 8.39 -3.17
N GLU A 69 -9.91 8.58 -2.93
CA GLU A 69 -10.85 8.98 -3.96
C GLU A 69 -10.51 10.41 -4.44
N ASP A 70 -10.46 11.35 -3.51
CA ASP A 70 -9.92 12.68 -3.72
C ASP A 70 -8.41 12.62 -3.42
N ALA A 71 -7.62 12.32 -4.43
CA ALA A 71 -6.20 12.06 -4.29
C ALA A 71 -5.36 13.33 -4.49
N PRO A 72 -4.88 14.00 -3.42
CA PRO A 72 -4.12 15.25 -3.56
C PRO A 72 -2.87 15.09 -4.44
N CYS A 73 -2.26 13.90 -4.41
CA CYS A 73 -1.09 13.59 -5.24
C CYS A 73 -1.41 13.54 -6.74
N LEU A 74 -2.65 13.22 -7.10
CA LEU A 74 -3.11 13.21 -8.49
C LEU A 74 -3.43 14.64 -8.94
N GLU A 75 -4.10 15.42 -8.10
CA GLU A 75 -4.50 16.80 -8.40
C GLU A 75 -3.30 17.74 -8.56
N ILE A 76 -2.27 17.57 -7.71
CA ILE A 76 -1.08 18.43 -7.75
C ILE A 76 -0.13 18.09 -8.90
N CYS A 77 -0.30 16.96 -9.58
CA CYS A 77 0.65 16.51 -10.60
C CYS A 77 0.47 17.27 -11.93
N SER A 78 1.28 18.29 -12.14
CA SER A 78 1.21 19.16 -13.32
C SER A 78 1.51 18.46 -14.65
N THR A 79 2.27 17.35 -14.62
CA THR A 79 2.62 16.58 -15.82
C THR A 79 1.64 15.44 -16.11
N GLY A 80 0.69 15.17 -15.20
CA GLY A 80 -0.20 14.02 -15.29
C GLY A 80 0.53 12.68 -15.16
N ALA A 81 1.71 12.66 -14.51
CA ALA A 81 2.43 11.44 -14.21
C ALA A 81 1.69 10.58 -13.16
N MET A 82 1.03 11.22 -12.19
CA MET A 82 0.08 10.54 -11.33
C MET A 82 -1.19 10.26 -12.12
N GLN A 83 -1.59 9.00 -12.16
CA GLN A 83 -2.75 8.54 -12.93
C GLN A 83 -3.62 7.63 -12.07
N ARG A 84 -4.89 7.54 -12.43
CA ARG A 84 -5.84 6.59 -11.84
C ARG A 84 -6.23 5.56 -12.88
N ASP A 85 -6.08 4.30 -12.55
CA ASP A 85 -6.63 3.21 -13.35
C ASP A 85 -8.15 3.20 -13.22
N GLU A 86 -8.87 3.25 -14.33
CA GLU A 86 -10.33 3.35 -14.35
C GLU A 86 -11.02 2.11 -13.78
N LYS A 87 -10.44 0.94 -13.99
CA LYS A 87 -11.01 -0.34 -13.55
C LYS A 87 -10.84 -0.57 -12.06
N SER A 88 -9.60 -0.56 -11.58
CA SER A 88 -9.27 -0.80 -10.18
C SER A 88 -9.45 0.43 -9.29
N GLY A 89 -9.45 1.64 -9.88
CA GLY A 89 -9.42 2.91 -9.16
C GLY A 89 -8.09 3.17 -8.44
N CYS A 90 -7.05 2.37 -8.71
CA CYS A 90 -5.74 2.55 -8.10
C CYS A 90 -5.03 3.76 -8.68
N VAL A 91 -4.41 4.56 -7.81
CA VAL A 91 -3.54 5.65 -8.23
C VAL A 91 -2.13 5.12 -8.37
N PHE A 92 -1.50 5.35 -9.52
CA PHE A 92 -0.13 4.90 -9.83
C PHE A 92 0.69 6.03 -10.46
N VAL A 93 1.99 5.80 -10.64
CA VAL A 93 2.92 6.75 -11.26
C VAL A 93 3.35 6.23 -12.63
N ASP A 94 3.15 7.05 -13.65
CA ASP A 94 3.80 6.86 -14.94
C ASP A 94 5.18 7.53 -14.89
N GLY A 95 6.23 6.72 -14.74
CA GLY A 95 7.61 7.20 -14.63
C GLY A 95 8.09 7.99 -15.85
N ASN A 96 7.53 7.71 -17.03
CA ASN A 96 7.93 8.41 -18.27
C ASN A 96 7.44 9.88 -18.31
N LYS A 97 6.40 10.20 -17.55
CA LYS A 97 5.85 11.55 -17.44
C LYS A 97 6.34 12.29 -16.21
N CYS A 98 7.00 11.59 -15.27
CA CYS A 98 7.44 12.17 -14.02
C CYS A 98 8.68 13.04 -14.23
N ILE A 99 8.62 14.28 -13.74
CA ILE A 99 9.74 15.23 -13.78
C ILE A 99 10.47 15.37 -12.43
N SER A 100 10.19 14.49 -11.48
CA SER A 100 10.84 14.47 -10.15
C SER A 100 10.68 15.78 -9.35
N CYS A 101 9.54 16.45 -9.49
CA CYS A 101 9.28 17.70 -8.76
C CYS A 101 8.90 17.50 -7.28
N TRP A 102 8.61 16.27 -6.86
CA TRP A 102 8.30 15.82 -5.49
C TRP A 102 7.06 16.46 -4.83
N MET A 103 6.26 17.22 -5.58
CA MET A 103 5.04 17.83 -5.03
C MET A 103 4.06 16.79 -4.47
N CYS A 104 3.96 15.62 -5.10
CA CYS A 104 3.12 14.53 -4.63
C CYS A 104 3.59 13.93 -3.27
N VAL A 105 4.90 13.98 -2.99
CA VAL A 105 5.47 13.57 -1.70
C VAL A 105 5.02 14.53 -0.60
N MET A 106 5.05 15.84 -0.88
CA MET A 106 4.71 16.90 0.07
C MET A 106 3.22 16.92 0.46
N VAL A 107 2.34 16.57 -0.48
CA VAL A 107 0.89 16.64 -0.24
C VAL A 107 0.28 15.33 0.26
N CYS A 108 1.04 14.24 0.32
CA CYS A 108 0.51 12.96 0.76
C CYS A 108 0.24 12.98 2.28
N PRO A 109 -1.03 12.88 2.73
CA PRO A 109 -1.35 12.94 4.16
C PRO A 109 -0.86 11.72 4.94
N TYR A 110 -0.49 10.64 4.23
CA TYR A 110 -0.01 9.39 4.84
C TYR A 110 1.51 9.23 4.74
N GLY A 111 2.22 10.14 4.08
CA GLY A 111 3.68 10.07 3.91
C GLY A 111 4.20 8.83 3.17
N VAL A 112 3.38 8.20 2.32
CA VAL A 112 3.70 6.91 1.69
C VAL A 112 4.17 7.02 0.24
N ILE A 113 4.53 8.21 -0.20
CA ILE A 113 5.14 8.47 -1.50
C ILE A 113 6.60 8.83 -1.24
N ALA A 114 7.52 8.13 -1.87
CA ALA A 114 8.94 8.35 -1.71
C ALA A 114 9.58 8.83 -3.03
N PRO A 115 10.68 9.61 -2.97
CA PRO A 115 11.49 9.88 -4.13
C PRO A 115 12.31 8.63 -4.49
N ALA A 116 12.27 8.22 -5.75
CA ALA A 116 13.18 7.23 -6.32
C ALA A 116 14.20 7.97 -7.19
N TRP A 117 15.28 8.38 -6.56
CA TRP A 117 16.32 9.21 -7.18
C TRP A 117 16.96 8.51 -8.38
N GLU A 118 17.19 7.22 -8.26
CA GLU A 118 17.77 6.36 -9.29
C GLU A 118 16.89 6.22 -10.55
N LYS A 119 15.58 6.38 -10.39
CA LYS A 119 14.59 6.28 -11.48
C LYS A 119 14.10 7.65 -11.94
N HIS A 120 14.58 8.73 -11.33
CA HIS A 120 14.08 10.08 -11.55
C HIS A 120 12.54 10.16 -11.52
N SER A 121 11.92 9.47 -10.56
CA SER A 121 10.46 9.35 -10.47
C SER A 121 9.99 9.21 -9.03
N ALA A 122 8.76 9.62 -8.76
CA ALA A 122 8.11 9.26 -7.50
C ALA A 122 7.84 7.76 -7.43
N ASP A 123 7.96 7.17 -6.24
CA ASP A 123 7.64 5.78 -5.98
C ASP A 123 6.54 5.68 -4.91
N LYS A 124 5.53 4.85 -5.17
CA LYS A 124 4.40 4.60 -4.26
C LYS A 124 3.74 3.26 -4.57
N CYS A 125 3.01 2.75 -3.59
CA CYS A 125 2.19 1.55 -3.79
C CYS A 125 1.18 1.76 -4.92
N ASP A 126 1.11 0.80 -5.82
CA ASP A 126 0.14 0.68 -6.92
C ASP A 126 -0.90 -0.41 -6.66
N GLN A 127 -0.91 -0.99 -5.44
CA GLN A 127 -1.76 -2.11 -5.03
C GLN A 127 -1.53 -3.38 -5.88
N CYS A 128 -0.44 -3.44 -6.63
CA CYS A 128 -0.18 -4.53 -7.60
C CYS A 128 -1.38 -4.79 -8.51
N PHE A 129 -2.10 -3.74 -8.95
CA PHE A 129 -3.40 -3.83 -9.65
C PHE A 129 -3.37 -4.61 -10.96
N GLN A 130 -2.16 -4.88 -11.49
CA GLN A 130 -1.97 -5.73 -12.67
C GLN A 130 -1.82 -7.22 -12.33
N MET A 131 -1.75 -7.55 -11.04
CA MET A 131 -1.62 -8.91 -10.54
C MET A 131 -2.97 -9.45 -10.03
N ALA A 132 -3.07 -10.74 -9.86
CA ALA A 132 -4.28 -11.38 -9.34
C ALA A 132 -4.55 -11.01 -7.87
N GLU A 133 -3.46 -10.81 -7.09
CA GLU A 133 -3.52 -10.46 -5.68
C GLU A 133 -2.29 -9.61 -5.29
N PRO A 134 -2.43 -8.61 -4.41
CA PRO A 134 -1.30 -7.85 -3.90
C PRO A 134 -0.31 -8.74 -3.14
N VAL A 135 0.97 -8.66 -3.50
CA VAL A 135 2.02 -9.54 -2.93
C VAL A 135 2.18 -9.42 -1.41
N CYS A 136 1.90 -8.26 -0.84
CA CYS A 136 1.95 -8.05 0.60
C CYS A 136 0.77 -8.74 1.34
N VAL A 137 -0.38 -8.85 0.68
CA VAL A 137 -1.55 -9.59 1.18
C VAL A 137 -1.27 -11.08 1.16
N ALA A 138 -0.86 -11.59 -0.02
CA ALA A 138 -0.52 -13.01 -0.18
C ALA A 138 0.58 -13.49 0.77
N ALA A 139 1.53 -12.61 1.11
CA ALA A 139 2.66 -12.94 2.00
C ALA A 139 2.35 -12.76 3.49
N CYS A 140 1.21 -12.19 3.87
CA CYS A 140 0.91 -11.93 5.28
C CYS A 140 0.54 -13.22 6.03
N PRO A 141 1.38 -13.70 6.97
CA PRO A 141 1.17 -15.01 7.61
C PRO A 141 -0.06 -15.04 8.53
N THR A 142 -0.47 -13.89 9.04
CA THR A 142 -1.62 -13.77 9.95
C THR A 142 -2.89 -13.27 9.27
N GLY A 143 -2.80 -12.88 7.98
CA GLY A 143 -3.90 -12.24 7.27
C GLY A 143 -4.28 -10.88 7.87
N ALA A 144 -3.32 -10.17 8.46
CA ALA A 144 -3.52 -8.79 8.93
C ALA A 144 -3.77 -7.83 7.76
N LEU A 145 -3.20 -8.11 6.59
CA LEU A 145 -3.50 -7.43 5.34
C LEU A 145 -4.53 -8.23 4.55
N GLN A 146 -5.59 -7.57 4.11
CA GLN A 146 -6.69 -8.20 3.35
C GLN A 146 -7.10 -7.31 2.20
N GLU A 147 -7.22 -7.87 1.00
CA GLU A 147 -7.75 -7.18 -0.16
C GLU A 147 -9.24 -7.49 -0.29
N ILE A 148 -10.08 -6.58 0.15
CA ILE A 148 -11.54 -6.73 0.14
C ILE A 148 -12.24 -5.46 -0.32
N SER A 149 -13.51 -5.55 -0.68
CA SER A 149 -14.33 -4.39 -0.97
C SER A 149 -14.70 -3.64 0.32
N PRO A 150 -14.99 -2.33 0.27
CA PRO A 150 -15.48 -1.59 1.42
C PRO A 150 -16.76 -2.18 2.01
N GLU A 151 -17.62 -2.73 1.16
CA GLU A 151 -18.89 -3.37 1.53
C GLU A 151 -18.63 -4.64 2.34
N ASP A 152 -17.76 -5.52 1.86
CA ASP A 152 -17.41 -6.76 2.55
C ASP A 152 -16.69 -6.46 3.88
N TYR A 153 -15.85 -5.42 3.90
CA TYR A 153 -15.21 -4.97 5.15
C TYR A 153 -16.23 -4.49 6.18
N ALA A 154 -17.25 -3.74 5.74
CA ALA A 154 -18.35 -3.31 6.63
C ALA A 154 -19.12 -4.50 7.21
N ILE A 155 -19.35 -5.55 6.41
CA ILE A 155 -19.98 -6.79 6.87
C ILE A 155 -19.10 -7.48 7.92
N LEU A 156 -17.81 -7.61 7.63
CA LEU A 156 -16.83 -8.22 8.55
C LEU A 156 -16.76 -7.48 9.89
N LEU A 157 -16.79 -6.16 9.89
CA LEU A 157 -16.83 -5.35 11.11
C LEU A 157 -18.13 -5.57 11.90
N LYS A 158 -19.28 -5.70 11.24
CA LYS A 158 -20.55 -6.03 11.91
C LYS A 158 -20.48 -7.37 12.59
N GLN A 159 -19.95 -8.39 11.92
CA GLN A 159 -19.75 -9.73 12.50
C GLN A 159 -18.82 -9.70 13.71
N LYS A 160 -17.67 -9.01 13.62
CA LYS A 160 -16.75 -8.85 14.76
C LYS A 160 -17.44 -8.21 15.96
N ARG A 161 -18.30 -7.20 15.78
CA ARG A 161 -19.07 -6.58 16.86
C ARG A 161 -20.07 -7.53 17.50
N GLN A 162 -20.79 -8.33 16.71
CA GLN A 162 -21.78 -9.29 17.19
C GLN A 162 -21.15 -10.36 18.08
N PHE A 163 -19.92 -10.79 17.78
CA PHE A 163 -19.21 -11.82 18.56
C PHE A 163 -18.38 -11.24 19.71
N GLY A 164 -18.53 -9.96 20.07
CA GLY A 164 -17.81 -9.33 21.18
C GLY A 164 -16.31 -9.20 20.98
N LEU A 165 -15.83 -9.40 19.74
CA LEU A 165 -14.44 -9.24 19.35
C LEU A 165 -14.07 -7.79 19.01
N THR A 166 -14.81 -6.83 19.55
CA THR A 166 -14.40 -5.43 19.50
C THR A 166 -13.33 -5.22 20.55
N TYR A 167 -12.11 -4.95 20.13
CA TYR A 167 -11.14 -4.28 20.98
C TYR A 167 -11.75 -2.91 21.36
N VAL A 168 -12.39 -2.90 22.50
CA VAL A 168 -12.63 -1.66 23.21
C VAL A 168 -11.28 -1.30 23.79
N ASN A 169 -10.61 -0.30 23.23
CA ASN A 169 -9.55 0.41 23.95
C ASN A 169 -10.18 0.85 25.28
N LYS A 170 -9.91 0.10 26.33
CA LYS A 170 -10.16 0.51 27.70
C LYS A 170 -8.94 1.34 28.12
N ASP A 171 -8.87 2.57 27.66
CA ASP A 171 -8.05 3.62 28.31
C ASP A 171 -8.19 4.87 27.45
N LEU A 172 -9.24 5.59 27.72
CA LEU A 172 -9.35 7.05 27.57
C LEU A 172 -9.56 7.63 28.94
#